data_dd542da4c1ad23a3d2573b05ee7d70e9
#
_entry.id   dd542da4c1ad23a3d2573b05ee7d70e9
#
_cell.length_a   1.000
_cell.length_b   1.000
_cell.length_c   1.000
_cell.angle_alpha   90.00
_cell.angle_beta   90.00
_cell.angle_gamma   90.00
#
_symmetry.space_group_name_H-M   'P 1'
#
loop_
_entity.id
_entity.type
_entity.pdbx_description
1 polymer ?
#
loop_
_entity_poly.entity_id
_entity_poly.type
_entity_poly.pdbx_seq_one_letter_code
_entity_poly.pdbx_strand_id
1 'polypeptide(L)'
;MGRLWAHPWEDIAPLIEVDGLECIKQPLASGQGVIVLGPHLGNWELLGMHLATQGNLVALYEPLALKKLDQLVHKGRQRLGGRLVPTTPRGLAELLRTVRGGGITGILPDQVPRELNGGLNAPFFGVECFTGTLAYNLIKRSGAAAVMGAVLRTPNGFRAIYRTAEQGVYSDDPKEALAAINLGVEKL
;
A
#
# COMPACT_ATOMS: atom_id res chain seq x y z
N MET A 1 10.69 12.33 -7.82
CA MET A 1 10.14 12.23 -6.46
C MET A 1 10.32 13.52 -5.65
N GLY A 2 11.50 14.12 -5.53
CA GLY A 2 11.70 15.34 -4.73
C GLY A 2 10.76 16.51 -5.04
N ARG A 3 10.35 16.68 -6.30
CA ARG A 3 9.38 17.72 -6.68
C ARG A 3 8.01 17.53 -6.03
N LEU A 4 7.51 16.29 -5.93
CA LEU A 4 6.21 16.00 -5.30
C LEU A 4 6.17 16.41 -3.82
N TRP A 5 7.28 16.28 -3.09
CA TRP A 5 7.35 16.67 -1.69
C TRP A 5 7.56 18.18 -1.48
N ALA A 6 8.04 18.89 -2.52
CA ALA A 6 8.33 20.32 -2.47
C ALA A 6 7.15 21.21 -2.89
N HIS A 7 6.23 20.69 -3.73
CA HIS A 7 5.07 21.46 -4.20
C HIS A 7 3.87 21.30 -3.26
N PRO A 8 3.04 22.34 -3.08
CA PRO A 8 1.76 22.25 -2.37
C PRO A 8 0.88 21.14 -2.94
N TRP A 9 0.08 20.51 -2.08
CA TRP A 9 -0.84 19.46 -2.52
C TRP A 9 -1.89 19.98 -3.49
N GLU A 10 -2.31 21.21 -3.29
CA GLU A 10 -3.28 21.94 -4.11
C GLU A 10 -2.84 22.07 -5.57
N ASP A 11 -1.53 22.09 -5.82
CA ASP A 11 -0.96 22.12 -7.19
C ASP A 11 -0.85 20.71 -7.79
N ILE A 12 -0.75 19.67 -6.96
CA ILE A 12 -0.59 18.28 -7.40
C ILE A 12 -1.93 17.58 -7.59
N ALA A 13 -2.88 17.80 -6.68
CA ALA A 13 -4.17 17.12 -6.69
C ALA A 13 -4.95 17.27 -8.00
N PRO A 14 -4.99 18.46 -8.65
CA PRO A 14 -5.67 18.62 -9.93
C PRO A 14 -5.02 17.86 -11.09
N LEU A 15 -3.77 17.40 -10.95
CA LEU A 15 -3.05 16.61 -11.96
C LEU A 15 -3.33 15.11 -11.84
N ILE A 16 -4.14 14.68 -10.86
CA ILE A 16 -4.43 13.27 -10.59
C ILE A 16 -5.84 12.95 -11.06
N GLU A 17 -5.96 12.20 -12.13
CA GLU A 17 -7.20 11.50 -12.47
C GLU A 17 -7.35 10.30 -11.56
N VAL A 18 -8.53 10.12 -10.96
CA VAL A 18 -8.78 9.01 -10.02
C VAL A 18 -9.86 8.09 -10.57
N ASP A 19 -9.53 6.81 -10.63
CA ASP A 19 -10.38 5.74 -11.13
C ASP A 19 -10.54 4.67 -10.04
N GLY A 20 -11.79 4.38 -9.64
CA GLY A 20 -12.13 3.34 -8.66
C GLY A 20 -11.98 3.76 -7.20
N LEU A 21 -12.06 5.05 -6.87
CA LEU A 21 -11.90 5.55 -5.50
C LEU A 21 -12.95 4.98 -4.52
N GLU A 22 -14.09 4.59 -5.01
CA GLU A 22 -15.16 3.93 -4.25
C GLU A 22 -14.70 2.62 -3.59
N CYS A 23 -13.72 1.91 -4.18
CA CYS A 23 -13.11 0.72 -3.58
C CYS A 23 -12.48 0.99 -2.22
N ILE A 24 -12.09 2.25 -1.97
CA ILE A 24 -11.54 2.72 -0.68
C ILE A 24 -12.64 3.36 0.17
N LYS A 25 -13.45 4.25 -0.42
CA LYS A 25 -14.42 5.04 0.32
C LYS A 25 -15.56 4.22 0.90
N GLN A 26 -16.07 3.22 0.17
CA GLN A 26 -17.17 2.39 0.64
C GLN A 26 -16.82 1.57 1.90
N PRO A 27 -15.70 0.81 1.95
CA PRO A 27 -15.29 0.13 3.18
C PRO A 27 -15.08 1.10 4.34
N LEU A 28 -14.39 2.23 4.13
CA LEU A 28 -14.15 3.22 5.18
C LEU A 28 -15.46 3.80 5.74
N ALA A 29 -16.44 4.09 4.89
CA ALA A 29 -17.73 4.60 5.30
C ALA A 29 -18.53 3.59 6.14
N SER A 30 -18.31 2.29 5.95
CA SER A 30 -18.90 1.23 6.79
C SER A 30 -18.09 0.92 8.05
N GLY A 31 -16.99 1.65 8.30
CA GLY A 31 -16.10 1.43 9.44
C GLY A 31 -15.08 0.29 9.21
N GLN A 32 -15.05 -0.32 8.03
CA GLN A 32 -14.08 -1.33 7.67
C GLN A 32 -12.76 -0.67 7.25
N GLY A 33 -11.65 -1.14 7.79
CA GLY A 33 -10.33 -0.67 7.36
C GLY A 33 -9.95 -1.17 5.96
N VAL A 34 -8.97 -0.50 5.35
CA VAL A 34 -8.51 -0.79 3.99
C VAL A 34 -7.02 -1.08 3.96
N ILE A 35 -6.64 -2.14 3.28
CA ILE A 35 -5.25 -2.48 2.95
C ILE A 35 -5.09 -2.29 1.44
N VAL A 36 -4.30 -1.27 1.05
CA VAL A 36 -3.97 -1.04 -0.36
C VAL A 36 -2.70 -1.79 -0.72
N LEU A 37 -2.81 -2.70 -1.68
CA LEU A 37 -1.72 -3.49 -2.25
C LEU A 37 -1.23 -2.75 -3.50
N GLY A 38 -0.13 -2.02 -3.35
CA GLY A 38 0.43 -1.20 -4.42
C GLY A 38 1.84 -1.66 -4.76
N PRO A 39 2.12 -2.11 -6.00
CA PRO A 39 3.48 -2.48 -6.40
C PRO A 39 4.39 -1.25 -6.54
N HIS A 40 5.72 -1.48 -6.67
CA HIS A 40 6.68 -0.43 -7.03
C HIS A 40 6.53 0.04 -8.49
N LEU A 41 5.31 -0.03 -9.01
CA LEU A 41 4.93 0.42 -10.35
C LEU A 41 4.59 1.91 -10.35
N GLY A 42 5.00 2.62 -11.36
CA GLY A 42 4.63 4.03 -11.56
C GLY A 42 5.16 4.95 -10.47
N ASN A 43 4.26 5.59 -9.72
CA ASN A 43 4.61 6.54 -8.66
C ASN A 43 3.96 6.15 -7.31
N TRP A 44 4.48 5.10 -6.69
CA TRP A 44 3.99 4.61 -5.39
C TRP A 44 4.13 5.64 -4.25
N GLU A 45 5.04 6.61 -4.33
CA GLU A 45 5.10 7.73 -3.38
C GLU A 45 3.85 8.61 -3.47
N LEU A 46 3.39 8.90 -4.69
CA LEU A 46 2.15 9.65 -4.90
C LEU A 46 0.93 8.84 -4.49
N LEU A 47 0.97 7.50 -4.64
CA LEU A 47 -0.06 6.61 -4.09
C LEU A 47 -0.19 6.80 -2.58
N GLY A 48 0.92 6.75 -1.83
CA GLY A 48 0.92 6.97 -0.38
C GLY A 48 0.40 8.35 0.00
N MET A 49 0.80 9.39 -0.73
CA MET A 49 0.31 10.75 -0.51
C MET A 49 -1.21 10.86 -0.76
N HIS A 50 -1.71 10.28 -1.85
CA HIS A 50 -3.14 10.29 -2.16
C HIS A 50 -3.95 9.49 -1.11
N LEU A 51 -3.45 8.33 -0.64
CA LEU A 51 -4.10 7.56 0.43
C LEU A 51 -4.19 8.35 1.74
N ALA A 52 -3.17 9.14 2.08
CA ALA A 52 -3.19 9.98 3.27
C ALA A 52 -4.31 11.04 3.25
N THR A 53 -4.80 11.42 2.06
CA THR A 53 -5.95 12.33 1.93
C THR A 53 -7.30 11.62 2.06
N GLN A 54 -7.33 10.28 2.05
CA GLN A 54 -8.59 9.52 2.10
C GLN A 54 -8.97 9.10 3.53
N GLY A 55 -8.03 9.14 4.48
CA GLY A 55 -8.31 8.74 5.86
C GLY A 55 -7.06 8.59 6.72
N ASN A 56 -7.22 7.94 7.87
CA ASN A 56 -6.13 7.69 8.80
C ASN A 56 -5.15 6.65 8.24
N LEU A 57 -4.13 7.13 7.52
CA LEU A 57 -3.08 6.30 6.94
C LEU A 57 -1.95 6.04 7.94
N VAL A 58 -1.60 4.77 8.13
CA VAL A 58 -0.36 4.34 8.80
C VAL A 58 0.41 3.40 7.86
N ALA A 59 1.68 3.65 7.64
CA ALA A 59 2.53 2.82 6.78
C ALA A 59 3.85 2.45 7.47
N LEU A 60 4.40 1.29 7.10
CA LEU A 60 5.73 0.89 7.56
C LEU A 60 6.80 1.76 6.92
N TYR A 61 7.83 2.04 7.68
CA TYR A 61 8.98 2.80 7.24
C TYR A 61 10.27 2.20 7.76
N GLU A 62 11.22 2.00 6.86
CA GLU A 62 12.58 1.62 7.22
C GLU A 62 13.49 2.85 7.08
N PRO A 63 14.16 3.30 8.16
CA PRO A 63 15.00 4.48 8.15
C PRO A 63 16.14 4.33 7.13
N LEU A 64 16.45 5.42 6.44
CA LEU A 64 17.56 5.46 5.50
C LEU A 64 18.89 5.68 6.23
N ALA A 65 19.99 5.14 5.68
CA ALA A 65 21.32 5.28 6.24
C ALA A 65 21.78 6.76 6.33
N LEU A 66 21.38 7.59 5.36
CA LEU A 66 21.71 9.02 5.33
C LEU A 66 20.68 9.82 6.11
N LYS A 67 21.01 10.20 7.36
CA LYS A 67 20.09 10.89 8.30
C LYS A 67 19.39 12.12 7.72
N LYS A 68 20.09 12.98 6.96
CA LYS A 68 19.50 14.18 6.35
C LYS A 68 18.46 13.83 5.28
N LEU A 69 18.75 12.81 4.47
CA LEU A 69 17.82 12.31 3.47
C LEU A 69 16.62 11.63 4.14
N ASP A 70 16.87 10.85 5.18
CA ASP A 70 15.84 10.21 5.99
C ASP A 70 14.82 11.21 6.53
N GLN A 71 15.29 12.30 7.14
CA GLN A 71 14.43 13.38 7.64
C GLN A 71 13.59 14.02 6.54
N LEU A 72 14.17 14.26 5.36
CA LEU A 72 13.46 14.83 4.21
C LEU A 72 12.36 13.90 3.73
N VAL A 73 12.68 12.62 3.54
CA VAL A 73 11.73 11.58 3.09
C VAL A 73 10.61 11.40 4.11
N HIS A 74 10.96 11.28 5.38
CA HIS A 74 10.02 11.12 6.48
C HIS A 74 9.03 12.29 6.54
N LYS A 75 9.54 13.53 6.51
CA LYS A 75 8.72 14.75 6.46
C LYS A 75 7.82 14.79 5.21
N GLY A 76 8.38 14.44 4.05
CA GLY A 76 7.65 14.43 2.77
C GLY A 76 6.46 13.47 2.78
N ARG A 77 6.66 12.24 3.28
CA ARG A 77 5.62 11.21 3.35
C ARG A 77 4.52 11.50 4.37
N GLN A 78 4.84 12.23 5.45
CA GLN A 78 3.87 12.56 6.51
C GLN A 78 3.12 13.88 6.31
N ARG A 79 3.49 14.68 5.31
CA ARG A 79 2.99 16.06 5.14
C ARG A 79 1.48 16.17 4.94
N LEU A 80 0.81 15.09 4.51
CA LEU A 80 -0.64 15.03 4.30
C LEU A 80 -1.38 14.27 5.42
N GLY A 81 -0.74 14.14 6.59
CA GLY A 81 -1.37 13.50 7.76
C GLY A 81 -1.13 11.99 7.89
N GLY A 82 -0.49 11.36 6.91
CA GLY A 82 -0.06 9.97 7.04
C GLY A 82 0.99 9.81 8.13
N ARG A 83 0.95 8.69 8.86
CA ARG A 83 1.94 8.35 9.90
C ARG A 83 2.84 7.20 9.44
N LEU A 84 4.12 7.31 9.76
CA LEU A 84 5.12 6.28 9.50
C LEU A 84 5.49 5.59 10.80
N VAL A 85 5.50 4.27 10.78
CA VAL A 85 5.90 3.43 11.92
C VAL A 85 7.04 2.49 11.51
N PRO A 86 7.96 2.16 12.42
CA PRO A 86 9.11 1.32 12.08
C PRO A 86 8.69 -0.11 11.71
N THR A 87 9.48 -0.77 10.88
CA THR A 87 9.32 -2.19 10.51
C THR A 87 9.75 -3.09 11.67
N THR A 88 8.99 -3.06 12.76
CA THR A 88 9.20 -3.82 13.99
C THR A 88 7.89 -4.47 14.43
N PRO A 89 7.90 -5.47 15.34
CA PRO A 89 6.67 -6.06 15.89
C PRO A 89 5.69 -5.01 16.45
N ARG A 90 6.20 -3.95 17.07
CA ARG A 90 5.39 -2.83 17.57
C ARG A 90 4.73 -2.04 16.44
N GLY A 91 5.48 -1.73 15.38
CA GLY A 91 4.94 -1.03 14.20
C GLY A 91 3.90 -1.88 13.47
N LEU A 92 4.14 -3.18 13.32
CA LEU A 92 3.15 -4.11 12.74
C LEU A 92 1.87 -4.20 13.59
N ALA A 93 1.99 -4.21 14.92
CA ALA A 93 0.84 -4.18 15.82
C ALA A 93 0.05 -2.86 15.69
N GLU A 94 0.74 -1.74 15.44
CA GLU A 94 0.10 -0.44 15.20
C GLU A 94 -0.63 -0.41 13.86
N LEU A 95 -0.03 -0.95 12.77
CA LEU A 95 -0.73 -1.14 11.51
C LEU A 95 -2.04 -1.91 11.69
N LEU A 96 -1.94 -3.10 12.32
CA LEU A 96 -3.09 -3.96 12.55
C LEU A 96 -4.18 -3.26 13.35
N ARG A 97 -3.80 -2.50 14.39
CA ARG A 97 -4.76 -1.71 15.20
C ARG A 97 -5.43 -0.63 14.37
N THR A 98 -4.65 0.10 13.54
CA THR A 98 -5.18 1.16 12.67
C THR A 98 -6.20 0.60 11.70
N VAL A 99 -5.86 -0.48 11.01
CA VAL A 99 -6.75 -1.09 10.01
C VAL A 99 -8.01 -1.68 10.66
N ARG A 100 -7.90 -2.33 11.82
CA ARG A 100 -9.06 -2.82 12.59
C ARG A 100 -9.97 -1.68 13.08
N GLY A 101 -9.40 -0.49 13.29
CA GLY A 101 -10.14 0.71 13.67
C GLY A 101 -10.70 1.53 12.50
N GLY A 102 -10.78 0.95 11.29
CA GLY A 102 -11.31 1.64 10.11
C GLY A 102 -10.30 2.56 9.41
N GLY A 103 -9.00 2.42 9.69
CA GLY A 103 -7.95 3.19 9.02
C GLY A 103 -7.41 2.50 7.75
N ILE A 104 -6.40 3.13 7.16
CA ILE A 104 -5.78 2.70 5.89
C ILE A 104 -4.32 2.29 6.13
N THR A 105 -3.86 1.26 5.43
CA THR A 105 -2.43 1.01 5.24
C THR A 105 -2.12 0.69 3.79
N GLY A 106 -0.89 1.00 3.35
CA GLY A 106 -0.34 0.59 2.07
C GLY A 106 0.76 -0.46 2.27
N ILE A 107 0.74 -1.50 1.47
CA ILE A 107 1.77 -2.55 1.42
C ILE A 107 2.25 -2.67 -0.02
N LEU A 108 3.56 -2.76 -0.21
CA LEU A 108 4.17 -3.05 -1.50
C LEU A 108 4.54 -4.54 -1.52
N PRO A 109 3.73 -5.40 -2.18
CA PRO A 109 3.86 -6.86 -2.04
C PRO A 109 4.89 -7.48 -2.97
N ASP A 110 5.46 -6.72 -3.89
CA ASP A 110 6.29 -7.14 -5.03
C ASP A 110 7.81 -7.20 -4.72
N GLN A 111 8.20 -7.09 -3.45
CA GLN A 111 9.60 -7.27 -3.03
C GLN A 111 9.80 -8.60 -2.31
N VAL A 112 10.91 -9.26 -2.64
CA VAL A 112 11.34 -10.47 -1.95
C VAL A 112 11.70 -10.15 -0.49
N PRO A 113 11.11 -10.85 0.50
CA PRO A 113 11.45 -10.64 1.91
C PRO A 113 12.94 -10.99 2.16
N ARG A 114 13.57 -10.23 3.06
CA ARG A 114 14.98 -10.47 3.44
C ARG A 114 15.18 -11.78 4.21
N GLU A 115 14.16 -12.21 4.96
CA GLU A 115 14.22 -13.41 5.78
C GLU A 115 13.45 -14.56 5.13
N LEU A 116 14.05 -15.76 5.13
CA LEU A 116 13.47 -16.96 4.51
C LEU A 116 12.13 -17.40 5.13
N ASN A 117 11.88 -17.05 6.38
CA ASN A 117 10.60 -17.33 7.07
C ASN A 117 9.54 -16.24 6.82
N GLY A 118 9.89 -15.18 6.09
CA GLY A 118 9.00 -14.05 5.77
C GLY A 118 8.15 -14.23 4.51
N GLY A 119 8.27 -15.36 3.80
CA GLY A 119 7.59 -15.58 2.52
C GLY A 119 7.33 -17.04 2.21
N LEU A 120 6.59 -17.25 1.12
CA LEU A 120 6.32 -18.55 0.50
C LEU A 120 6.43 -18.41 -1.00
N ASN A 121 6.67 -19.52 -1.70
CA ASN A 121 6.63 -19.51 -3.16
C ASN A 121 5.19 -19.43 -3.65
N ALA A 122 4.96 -18.49 -4.58
CA ALA A 122 3.70 -18.29 -5.27
C ALA A 122 3.98 -17.82 -6.71
N PRO A 123 3.11 -18.11 -7.69
CA PRO A 123 3.30 -17.69 -9.06
C PRO A 123 3.21 -16.16 -9.20
N PHE A 124 4.09 -15.60 -10.03
CA PHE A 124 4.11 -14.20 -10.43
C PHE A 124 4.58 -14.12 -11.89
N PHE A 125 3.73 -13.60 -12.79
CA PHE A 125 3.93 -13.65 -14.25
C PHE A 125 4.31 -15.05 -14.77
N GLY A 126 3.66 -16.09 -14.23
CA GLY A 126 3.89 -17.48 -14.61
C GLY A 126 5.18 -18.12 -14.08
N VAL A 127 5.91 -17.44 -13.20
CA VAL A 127 7.15 -17.94 -12.56
C VAL A 127 6.95 -18.08 -11.07
N GLU A 128 7.39 -19.18 -10.46
CA GLU A 128 7.41 -19.35 -9.00
C GLU A 128 8.39 -18.38 -8.35
N CYS A 129 7.86 -17.44 -7.57
CA CYS A 129 8.63 -16.41 -6.89
C CYS A 129 8.41 -16.45 -5.38
N PHE A 130 9.48 -16.20 -4.60
CA PHE A 130 9.40 -16.08 -3.15
C PHE A 130 8.68 -14.77 -2.77
N THR A 131 7.42 -14.87 -2.37
CA THR A 131 6.50 -13.78 -2.12
C THR A 131 6.30 -13.55 -0.61
N GLY A 132 6.35 -12.28 -0.19
CA GLY A 132 6.20 -11.89 1.22
C GLY A 132 4.81 -12.14 1.78
N THR A 133 4.72 -12.73 2.99
CA THR A 133 3.45 -13.06 3.65
C THR A 133 2.83 -11.89 4.43
N LEU A 134 3.47 -10.72 4.48
CA LEU A 134 3.01 -9.59 5.30
C LEU A 134 1.58 -9.15 4.92
N ALA A 135 1.31 -8.97 3.63
CA ALA A 135 0.00 -8.56 3.13
C ALA A 135 -1.08 -9.57 3.51
N TYR A 136 -0.84 -10.86 3.22
CA TYR A 136 -1.71 -11.97 3.61
C TYR A 136 -2.02 -11.95 5.12
N ASN A 137 -0.99 -11.89 5.95
CA ASN A 137 -1.14 -11.90 7.40
C ASN A 137 -1.95 -10.73 7.94
N LEU A 138 -1.78 -9.53 7.35
CA LEU A 138 -2.55 -8.35 7.73
C LEU A 138 -4.02 -8.48 7.31
N ILE A 139 -4.30 -8.90 6.07
CA ILE A 139 -5.67 -9.13 5.57
C ILE A 139 -6.37 -10.15 6.46
N LYS A 140 -5.77 -11.31 6.66
CA LYS A 140 -6.32 -12.42 7.46
C LYS A 140 -6.64 -12.01 8.90
N ARG A 141 -5.75 -11.25 9.53
CA ARG A 141 -5.88 -10.87 10.94
C ARG A 141 -6.75 -9.65 11.17
N SER A 142 -6.93 -8.79 10.18
CA SER A 142 -7.70 -7.55 10.34
C SER A 142 -9.15 -7.67 9.88
N GLY A 143 -9.46 -8.52 8.91
CA GLY A 143 -10.75 -8.52 8.21
C GLY A 143 -10.98 -7.28 7.35
N ALA A 144 -9.90 -6.57 6.99
CA ALA A 144 -9.97 -5.37 6.17
C ALA A 144 -10.31 -5.67 4.71
N ALA A 145 -10.84 -4.66 4.02
CA ALA A 145 -10.96 -4.70 2.58
C ALA A 145 -9.57 -4.61 1.93
N ALA A 146 -9.26 -5.53 1.04
CA ALA A 146 -8.06 -5.50 0.22
C ALA A 146 -8.36 -4.79 -1.11
N VAL A 147 -7.52 -3.82 -1.46
CA VAL A 147 -7.66 -3.01 -2.68
C VAL A 147 -6.33 -3.01 -3.41
N MET A 148 -6.34 -3.33 -4.70
CA MET A 148 -5.19 -3.15 -5.58
C MET A 148 -5.08 -1.67 -5.96
N GLY A 149 -3.87 -1.08 -5.94
CA GLY A 149 -3.73 0.34 -6.23
C GLY A 149 -2.40 0.70 -6.90
N ALA A 150 -2.46 1.54 -7.93
CA ALA A 150 -1.27 2.10 -8.58
C ALA A 150 -1.49 3.55 -8.97
N VAL A 151 -0.39 4.31 -9.11
CA VAL A 151 -0.42 5.65 -9.70
C VAL A 151 0.53 5.69 -10.88
N LEU A 152 -0.03 5.80 -12.07
CA LEU A 152 0.71 5.83 -13.33
C LEU A 152 0.96 7.27 -13.78
N ARG A 153 2.04 7.50 -14.52
CA ARG A 153 2.30 8.78 -15.17
C ARG A 153 1.52 8.86 -16.48
N THR A 154 0.93 10.02 -16.75
CA THR A 154 0.31 10.35 -18.01
C THR A 154 1.03 11.55 -18.64
N PRO A 155 0.80 11.88 -19.92
CA PRO A 155 1.40 13.06 -20.54
C PRO A 155 1.11 14.35 -19.77
N ASN A 156 -0.07 14.47 -19.15
CA ASN A 156 -0.53 15.71 -18.50
C ASN A 156 -0.59 15.60 -16.96
N GLY A 157 -0.11 14.51 -16.36
CA GLY A 157 -0.18 14.34 -14.93
C GLY A 157 -0.05 12.90 -14.48
N PHE A 158 -1.05 12.42 -13.74
CA PHE A 158 -1.07 11.09 -13.13
C PHE A 158 -2.47 10.48 -13.19
N ARG A 159 -2.52 9.16 -13.20
CA ARG A 159 -3.76 8.40 -13.04
C ARG A 159 -3.62 7.45 -11.86
N ALA A 160 -4.40 7.69 -10.82
CA ALA A 160 -4.54 6.80 -9.68
C ALA A 160 -5.63 5.78 -9.99
N ILE A 161 -5.29 4.50 -9.89
CA ILE A 161 -6.19 3.38 -10.22
C ILE A 161 -6.38 2.56 -8.94
N TYR A 162 -7.64 2.28 -8.59
CA TYR A 162 -8.00 1.41 -7.48
C TYR A 162 -8.96 0.33 -7.96
N ARG A 163 -8.73 -0.92 -7.53
CA ARG A 163 -9.59 -2.06 -7.86
C ARG A 163 -9.78 -2.90 -6.59
N THR A 164 -10.99 -3.33 -6.32
CA THR A 164 -11.22 -4.34 -5.27
C THR A 164 -10.41 -5.58 -5.59
N ALA A 165 -9.67 -6.09 -4.60
CA ALA A 165 -8.91 -7.32 -4.78
C ALA A 165 -9.87 -8.52 -4.99
N GLU A 166 -9.40 -9.52 -5.71
CA GLU A 166 -10.18 -10.74 -5.94
C GLU A 166 -10.40 -11.52 -4.63
N GLN A 167 -11.46 -12.31 -4.58
CA GLN A 167 -11.84 -13.06 -3.38
C GLN A 167 -10.73 -14.01 -2.89
N GLY A 168 -9.90 -14.51 -3.78
CA GLY A 168 -8.77 -15.39 -3.45
C GLY A 168 -7.78 -14.81 -2.44
N VAL A 169 -7.65 -13.47 -2.32
CA VAL A 169 -6.75 -12.84 -1.33
C VAL A 169 -7.15 -13.12 0.12
N TYR A 170 -8.40 -13.55 0.34
CA TYR A 170 -8.97 -13.90 1.66
C TYR A 170 -8.92 -15.41 1.95
N SER A 171 -8.32 -16.22 1.07
CA SER A 171 -8.19 -17.67 1.29
C SER A 171 -7.50 -17.98 2.62
N ASP A 172 -7.90 -19.10 3.22
CA ASP A 172 -7.23 -19.65 4.41
C ASP A 172 -5.90 -20.31 4.06
N ASP A 173 -5.75 -20.77 2.82
CA ASP A 173 -4.47 -21.24 2.30
C ASP A 173 -3.57 -20.06 1.94
N PRO A 174 -2.41 -19.90 2.61
CA PRO A 174 -1.51 -18.80 2.32
C PRO A 174 -0.95 -18.82 0.89
N LYS A 175 -0.80 -19.99 0.25
CA LYS A 175 -0.30 -20.08 -1.12
C LYS A 175 -1.35 -19.55 -2.12
N GLU A 176 -2.60 -19.92 -1.95
CA GLU A 176 -3.70 -19.40 -2.76
C GLU A 176 -3.84 -17.89 -2.59
N ALA A 177 -3.79 -17.40 -1.35
CA ALA A 177 -3.89 -15.97 -1.08
C ALA A 177 -2.74 -15.18 -1.71
N LEU A 178 -1.50 -15.67 -1.61
CA LEU A 178 -0.35 -15.02 -2.23
C LEU A 178 -0.42 -15.05 -3.76
N ALA A 179 -0.87 -16.17 -4.36
CA ALA A 179 -1.09 -16.24 -5.79
C ALA A 179 -2.15 -15.22 -6.26
N ALA A 180 -3.24 -15.05 -5.50
CA ALA A 180 -4.25 -14.06 -5.80
C ALA A 180 -3.75 -12.61 -5.62
N ILE A 181 -2.90 -12.34 -4.61
CA ILE A 181 -2.24 -11.04 -4.44
C ILE A 181 -1.33 -10.74 -5.64
N ASN A 182 -0.48 -11.69 -6.04
CA ASN A 182 0.40 -11.55 -7.19
C ASN A 182 -0.39 -11.30 -8.48
N LEU A 183 -1.42 -12.12 -8.74
CA LEU A 183 -2.31 -11.94 -9.90
C LEU A 183 -2.99 -10.57 -9.91
N GLY A 184 -3.38 -10.05 -8.74
CA GLY A 184 -3.91 -8.69 -8.61
C GLY A 184 -2.89 -7.62 -9.01
N VAL A 185 -1.62 -7.80 -8.66
CA VAL A 185 -0.50 -6.92 -9.08
C VAL A 185 -0.27 -6.99 -10.59
N GLU A 186 -0.34 -8.19 -11.18
CA GLU A 186 -0.17 -8.39 -12.63
C GLU A 186 -1.23 -7.67 -13.48
N LYS A 187 -2.43 -7.47 -12.91
CA LYS A 187 -3.58 -6.85 -13.59
C LYS A 187 -3.63 -5.32 -13.47
N LEU A 188 -2.74 -4.71 -12.70
CA LEU A 188 -2.63 -3.26 -12.56
C LEU A 188 -1.90 -2.62 -13.75
#